data_77aa6a7db6d375f1f8dfc39b301bc56e
#
_entry.id   77aa6a7db6d375f1f8dfc39b301bc56e
#
_cell.length_a   1.000
_cell.length_b   1.000
_cell.length_c   1.000
_cell.angle_alpha   90.00
_cell.angle_beta   90.00
_cell.angle_gamma   90.00
#
_symmetry.space_group_name_H-M   'P 1'
#
loop_
_entity.id
_entity.type
_entity.pdbx_description
1 polymer ?
#
loop_
_entity_poly.entity_id
_entity_poly.type
_entity_poly.pdbx_seq_one_letter_code
_entity_poly.pdbx_strand_id
1 'polypeptide(L)'
;MMKIPINEEETNMQPPINRRRRQLLAASGSALAFGVPFAQSAYPNRPVEIVVPAGAGGGTDVLARAFAEAAKKHFPQPFTVVNRPGASGMIGHGEMINAKPDGYKLAMVFAEIVIVPHLGLTKLSYEDFAPIALLNTDPAAITVRAEAPWKTIDEFIADSRKKNGEMKMGNSGSGSIWHLAHSAIEAKAGVKYTAVPFGGAAPAVVALLGGHIDAVAVSPAEVAAQVQAGKLRMLAVAADKRLRGFDQVPTLRERGIDISLATWRGLAAPKGTSPEIIGMLGDVARKAVEEPVIKEVTDRLSMGLGYVDAEGFRAMMKRDNDTYRALVQQLGLKG
;
A
#
# COMPACT_ATOMS: atom_id res chain seq x y z
N MET A 1 9.52 -64.31 -72.59
CA MET A 1 9.20 -63.41 -73.65
C MET A 1 9.82 -62.05 -73.33
N MET A 2 10.90 -61.83 -73.88
CA MET A 2 11.59 -60.73 -74.54
C MET A 2 11.77 -59.49 -73.70
N LYS A 3 13.02 -59.33 -73.20
CA LYS A 3 13.56 -58.09 -72.60
C LYS A 3 14.07 -57.22 -73.74
N ILE A 4 13.78 -55.90 -73.60
CA ILE A 4 14.50 -54.87 -74.37
C ILE A 4 15.11 -53.90 -73.35
N PRO A 5 16.43 -53.63 -73.41
CA PRO A 5 17.04 -52.59 -72.55
C PRO A 5 17.01 -51.28 -73.32
N ILE A 6 16.69 -50.17 -72.59
CA ILE A 6 16.93 -48.83 -73.10
C ILE A 6 17.98 -48.19 -72.24
N ASN A 7 19.08 -47.86 -72.91
CA ASN A 7 20.22 -47.13 -72.37
C ASN A 7 19.98 -45.62 -72.69
N GLU A 8 19.95 -44.70 -71.76
CA GLU A 8 20.09 -43.28 -72.04
C GLU A 8 20.99 -42.62 -70.99
N GLU A 9 22.23 -42.40 -71.45
CA GLU A 9 23.16 -41.50 -70.84
C GLU A 9 22.71 -40.06 -71.14
N GLU A 10 22.12 -39.33 -70.10
CA GLU A 10 21.97 -37.88 -70.20
C GLU A 10 23.15 -37.19 -69.51
N THR A 11 23.98 -36.61 -70.32
CA THR A 11 25.12 -35.79 -69.97
C THR A 11 24.62 -34.45 -69.40
N ASN A 12 24.72 -34.28 -68.12
CA ASN A 12 24.35 -33.07 -67.42
C ASN A 12 25.48 -32.01 -67.54
N MET A 13 25.43 -31.15 -68.55
CA MET A 13 26.32 -29.99 -68.72
C MET A 13 25.81 -28.81 -67.90
N GLN A 14 26.39 -28.60 -66.72
CA GLN A 14 26.20 -27.32 -65.97
C GLN A 14 27.10 -26.23 -66.56
N PRO A 15 26.59 -25.06 -66.83
CA PRO A 15 27.37 -23.89 -67.28
C PRO A 15 28.31 -23.36 -66.19
N PRO A 16 29.53 -22.89 -66.53
CA PRO A 16 30.50 -22.40 -65.56
C PRO A 16 30.03 -21.16 -64.87
N ILE A 17 29.84 -21.22 -63.53
CA ILE A 17 29.46 -20.09 -62.68
C ILE A 17 30.64 -19.12 -62.66
N ASN A 18 30.37 -17.91 -63.19
CA ASN A 18 31.33 -16.83 -63.33
C ASN A 18 31.82 -16.33 -61.95
N ARG A 19 33.11 -16.50 -61.64
CA ARG A 19 33.74 -16.14 -60.37
C ARG A 19 33.51 -14.67 -59.96
N ARG A 20 33.33 -13.76 -60.92
CA ARG A 20 33.01 -12.34 -60.66
C ARG A 20 31.62 -12.13 -60.04
N ARG A 21 30.62 -12.96 -60.33
CA ARG A 21 29.29 -12.89 -59.68
C ARG A 21 29.31 -13.35 -58.25
N ARG A 22 30.19 -14.27 -57.84
CA ARG A 22 30.35 -14.69 -56.45
C ARG A 22 30.99 -13.62 -55.56
N GLN A 23 31.90 -12.82 -56.11
CA GLN A 23 32.52 -11.72 -55.35
C GLN A 23 31.60 -10.53 -55.13
N LEU A 24 30.65 -10.26 -56.02
CA LEU A 24 29.65 -9.20 -55.87
C LEU A 24 28.52 -9.56 -54.87
N LEU A 25 28.20 -10.86 -54.72
CA LEU A 25 27.23 -11.31 -53.73
C LEU A 25 27.79 -11.40 -52.29
N ALA A 26 29.13 -11.58 -52.18
CA ALA A 26 29.80 -11.59 -50.86
C ALA A 26 30.00 -10.16 -50.29
N ALA A 27 30.06 -9.11 -51.13
CA ALA A 27 30.20 -7.74 -50.70
C ALA A 27 28.87 -7.08 -50.26
N SER A 28 27.73 -7.65 -50.68
CA SER A 28 26.39 -7.11 -50.31
C SER A 28 25.83 -7.66 -48.99
N GLY A 29 26.46 -8.67 -48.40
CA GLY A 29 26.02 -9.34 -47.18
C GLY A 29 26.51 -8.67 -45.88
N SER A 30 27.50 -7.76 -45.94
CA SER A 30 28.13 -7.18 -44.74
C SER A 30 27.59 -5.79 -44.30
N ALA A 31 26.59 -5.25 -45.01
CA ALA A 31 26.12 -3.88 -44.80
C ALA A 31 24.77 -3.73 -44.01
N LEU A 32 24.22 -4.85 -43.48
CA LEU A 32 22.91 -4.84 -42.81
C LEU A 32 22.92 -5.25 -41.34
N ALA A 33 24.09 -5.23 -40.69
CA ALA A 33 24.20 -5.45 -39.24
C ALA A 33 24.43 -4.15 -38.47
N PHE A 34 23.94 -3.00 -38.96
CA PHE A 34 23.64 -1.89 -38.06
C PHE A 34 22.35 -2.26 -37.33
N GLY A 35 22.51 -2.95 -36.17
CA GLY A 35 21.43 -3.09 -35.22
C GLY A 35 20.85 -1.71 -34.97
N VAL A 36 19.62 -1.49 -35.44
CA VAL A 36 18.82 -0.34 -35.05
C VAL A 36 18.83 -0.40 -33.52
N PRO A 37 19.39 0.59 -32.81
CA PRO A 37 19.22 0.63 -31.38
C PRO A 37 17.70 0.63 -31.19
N PHE A 38 17.15 -0.44 -30.61
CA PHE A 38 15.81 -0.38 -30.05
C PHE A 38 15.86 0.82 -29.12
N ALA A 39 15.36 1.95 -29.58
CA ALA A 39 15.14 3.12 -28.75
C ALA A 39 14.22 2.62 -27.65
N GLN A 40 14.82 2.28 -26.51
CA GLN A 40 14.09 1.95 -25.31
C GLN A 40 13.22 3.16 -25.07
N SER A 41 11.92 3.03 -25.36
CA SER A 41 10.98 4.16 -25.29
C SER A 41 11.13 4.75 -23.89
N ALA A 42 11.45 6.05 -23.85
CA ALA A 42 11.76 6.73 -22.60
C ALA A 42 10.64 6.52 -21.59
N TYR A 43 10.99 6.09 -20.37
CA TYR A 43 10.05 6.00 -19.26
C TYR A 43 9.63 7.40 -18.83
N PRO A 44 8.30 7.65 -18.58
CA PRO A 44 7.15 6.77 -18.80
C PRO A 44 6.51 6.99 -20.18
N ASN A 45 6.07 5.90 -20.84
CA ASN A 45 5.38 5.94 -22.12
C ASN A 45 3.95 5.37 -22.08
N ARG A 46 3.50 4.92 -20.92
CA ARG A 46 2.15 4.36 -20.67
C ARG A 46 1.71 4.65 -19.24
N PRO A 47 0.41 4.52 -18.92
CA PRO A 47 -0.11 4.68 -17.57
C PRO A 47 0.62 3.82 -16.54
N VAL A 48 0.77 4.34 -15.32
CA VAL A 48 1.33 3.65 -14.17
C VAL A 48 0.21 3.19 -13.25
N GLU A 49 0.19 1.90 -12.91
CA GLU A 49 -0.79 1.33 -11.98
C GLU A 49 -0.31 1.49 -10.53
N ILE A 50 -1.19 1.98 -9.66
CA ILE A 50 -1.00 1.96 -8.20
C ILE A 50 -1.92 0.91 -7.61
N VAL A 51 -1.36 -0.19 -7.13
CA VAL A 51 -2.08 -1.20 -6.36
C VAL A 51 -2.33 -0.65 -4.97
N VAL A 52 -3.60 -0.64 -4.56
CA VAL A 52 -4.04 -0.30 -3.20
C VAL A 52 -4.43 -1.60 -2.50
N PRO A 53 -3.64 -2.09 -1.52
CA PRO A 53 -3.90 -3.35 -0.81
C PRO A 53 -5.04 -3.25 0.22
N ALA A 54 -6.02 -2.41 -0.05
CA ALA A 54 -7.15 -2.12 0.84
C ALA A 54 -8.45 -1.95 0.04
N GLY A 55 -9.59 -2.02 0.72
CA GLY A 55 -10.90 -1.79 0.13
C GLY A 55 -11.08 -0.37 -0.37
N ALA A 56 -11.89 -0.20 -1.41
CA ALA A 56 -12.26 1.10 -1.94
C ALA A 56 -12.98 1.97 -0.89
N GLY A 57 -12.75 3.28 -0.92
CA GLY A 57 -13.34 4.25 0.00
C GLY A 57 -12.68 4.34 1.37
N GLY A 58 -11.71 3.47 1.70
CA GLY A 58 -10.89 3.61 2.90
C GLY A 58 -9.77 4.64 2.72
N GLY A 59 -9.13 5.06 3.82
CA GLY A 59 -8.12 6.12 3.81
C GLY A 59 -6.96 5.87 2.85
N THR A 60 -6.53 4.61 2.67
CA THR A 60 -5.47 4.26 1.71
C THR A 60 -5.91 4.48 0.27
N ASP A 61 -7.16 4.12 -0.08
CA ASP A 61 -7.73 4.32 -1.42
C ASP A 61 -7.91 5.81 -1.72
N VAL A 62 -8.47 6.55 -0.76
CA VAL A 62 -8.70 8.00 -0.90
C VAL A 62 -7.37 8.74 -1.11
N LEU A 63 -6.34 8.41 -0.33
CA LEU A 63 -5.01 8.99 -0.50
C LEU A 63 -4.40 8.66 -1.86
N ALA A 64 -4.49 7.39 -2.31
CA ALA A 64 -3.96 6.97 -3.61
C ALA A 64 -4.62 7.72 -4.78
N ARG A 65 -5.95 7.92 -4.72
CA ARG A 65 -6.68 8.67 -5.74
C ARG A 65 -6.37 10.17 -5.71
N ALA A 66 -6.26 10.74 -4.52
CA ALA A 66 -5.86 12.15 -4.36
C ALA A 66 -4.43 12.37 -4.87
N PHE A 67 -3.50 11.44 -4.59
CA PHE A 67 -2.16 11.45 -5.15
C PHE A 67 -2.18 11.34 -6.68
N ALA A 68 -2.93 10.38 -7.25
CA ALA A 68 -3.03 10.18 -8.68
C ALA A 68 -3.54 11.44 -9.41
N GLU A 69 -4.50 12.14 -8.81
CA GLU A 69 -5.02 13.40 -9.34
C GLU A 69 -3.98 14.53 -9.26
N ALA A 70 -3.34 14.70 -8.09
CA ALA A 70 -2.30 15.70 -7.87
C ALA A 70 -1.09 15.50 -8.80
N ALA A 71 -0.69 14.25 -9.03
CA ALA A 71 0.46 13.90 -9.84
C ALA A 71 0.29 14.19 -11.34
N LYS A 72 -0.93 14.37 -11.85
CA LYS A 72 -1.20 14.66 -13.28
C LYS A 72 -0.44 15.88 -13.80
N LYS A 73 -0.17 16.86 -12.96
CA LYS A 73 0.57 18.08 -13.34
C LYS A 73 2.09 17.86 -13.42
N HIS A 74 2.58 16.76 -12.86
CA HIS A 74 4.01 16.55 -12.64
C HIS A 74 4.55 15.28 -13.31
N PHE A 75 3.67 14.52 -13.97
CA PHE A 75 4.03 13.29 -14.63
C PHE A 75 3.29 13.14 -15.97
N PRO A 76 3.99 12.78 -17.07
CA PRO A 76 3.40 12.81 -18.42
C PRO A 76 2.37 11.72 -18.69
N GLN A 77 2.26 10.72 -17.80
CA GLN A 77 1.32 9.61 -17.92
C GLN A 77 0.40 9.56 -16.68
N PRO A 78 -0.86 9.16 -16.84
CA PRO A 78 -1.77 9.06 -15.69
C PRO A 78 -1.40 7.91 -14.75
N PHE A 79 -1.67 8.10 -13.47
CA PHE A 79 -1.70 7.02 -12.49
C PHE A 79 -3.11 6.44 -12.41
N THR A 80 -3.22 5.11 -12.48
CA THR A 80 -4.48 4.37 -12.33
C THR A 80 -4.48 3.64 -10.99
N VAL A 81 -5.57 3.72 -10.24
CA VAL A 81 -5.68 3.12 -8.90
C VAL A 81 -6.52 1.86 -8.96
N VAL A 82 -5.97 0.74 -8.49
CA VAL A 82 -6.62 -0.57 -8.48
C VAL A 82 -6.61 -1.16 -7.07
N ASN A 83 -7.79 -1.47 -6.52
CA ASN A 83 -7.91 -2.06 -5.18
C ASN A 83 -7.71 -3.58 -5.22
N ARG A 84 -6.88 -4.09 -4.29
CA ARG A 84 -6.59 -5.52 -4.07
C ARG A 84 -6.63 -5.84 -2.59
N PRO A 85 -7.82 -5.81 -1.96
CA PRO A 85 -7.97 -6.07 -0.54
C PRO A 85 -7.77 -7.54 -0.19
N GLY A 86 -7.53 -7.82 1.10
CA GLY A 86 -7.53 -9.17 1.68
C GLY A 86 -6.26 -9.48 2.46
N ALA A 87 -6.37 -10.38 3.45
CA ALA A 87 -5.30 -10.81 4.34
C ALA A 87 -4.49 -9.64 4.92
N SER A 88 -5.18 -8.65 5.49
CA SER A 88 -4.57 -7.41 6.01
C SER A 88 -3.63 -6.71 5.01
N GLY A 89 -4.02 -6.72 3.72
CA GLY A 89 -3.26 -6.12 2.61
C GLY A 89 -2.25 -7.05 1.95
N MET A 90 -2.00 -8.24 2.48
CA MET A 90 -0.95 -9.13 1.96
C MET A 90 -1.27 -9.68 0.57
N ILE A 91 -2.55 -9.71 0.14
CA ILE A 91 -2.90 -10.07 -1.24
C ILE A 91 -2.36 -9.02 -2.21
N GLY A 92 -2.69 -7.75 -2.00
CA GLY A 92 -2.24 -6.67 -2.88
C GLY A 92 -0.71 -6.43 -2.81
N HIS A 93 -0.11 -6.49 -1.62
CA HIS A 93 1.34 -6.42 -1.47
C HIS A 93 2.03 -7.59 -2.19
N GLY A 94 1.46 -8.79 -2.15
CA GLY A 94 2.01 -9.99 -2.80
C GLY A 94 2.06 -9.89 -4.33
N GLU A 95 1.18 -9.12 -4.97
CA GLU A 95 1.24 -8.88 -6.42
C GLU A 95 2.55 -8.20 -6.84
N MET A 96 3.18 -7.44 -5.93
CA MET A 96 4.39 -6.68 -6.22
C MET A 96 5.64 -7.56 -6.36
N ILE A 97 5.68 -8.74 -5.71
CA ILE A 97 6.83 -9.65 -5.78
C ILE A 97 7.07 -10.15 -7.19
N ASN A 98 5.97 -10.40 -7.92
CA ASN A 98 6.02 -10.92 -9.29
C ASN A 98 5.91 -9.81 -10.35
N ALA A 99 5.78 -8.56 -9.92
CA ALA A 99 5.69 -7.43 -10.83
C ALA A 99 7.08 -7.08 -11.40
N LYS A 100 7.11 -6.64 -12.66
CA LYS A 100 8.36 -6.19 -13.29
C LYS A 100 8.87 -4.92 -12.59
N PRO A 101 10.18 -4.81 -12.32
CA PRO A 101 10.76 -3.63 -11.69
C PRO A 101 11.00 -2.51 -12.73
N ASP A 102 10.00 -2.21 -13.55
CA ASP A 102 10.06 -1.27 -14.68
C ASP A 102 9.35 0.07 -14.39
N GLY A 103 8.86 0.26 -13.16
CA GLY A 103 8.20 1.50 -12.72
C GLY A 103 6.72 1.64 -13.11
N TYR A 104 6.14 0.70 -13.85
CA TYR A 104 4.73 0.79 -14.29
C TYR A 104 3.73 0.14 -13.35
N LYS A 105 4.19 -0.59 -12.34
CA LYS A 105 3.35 -1.06 -11.24
C LYS A 105 3.95 -0.61 -9.93
N LEU A 106 3.19 0.14 -9.15
CA LEU A 106 3.53 0.63 -7.82
C LEU A 106 2.54 0.08 -6.81
N ALA A 107 2.90 0.09 -5.53
CA ALA A 107 1.97 -0.17 -4.43
C ALA A 107 1.87 1.06 -3.53
N MET A 108 0.67 1.30 -3.01
CA MET A 108 0.48 2.11 -1.82
C MET A 108 0.73 1.20 -0.61
N VAL A 109 2.02 1.09 -0.20
CA VAL A 109 2.39 0.27 0.96
C VAL A 109 1.99 0.94 2.26
N PHE A 110 1.70 0.13 3.29
CA PHE A 110 1.30 0.62 4.60
C PHE A 110 1.83 -0.29 5.72
N ALA A 111 1.63 0.11 6.98
CA ALA A 111 2.28 -0.46 8.16
C ALA A 111 2.18 -1.98 8.29
N GLU A 112 1.15 -2.62 7.76
CA GLU A 112 0.96 -4.06 7.84
C GLU A 112 2.10 -4.87 7.21
N ILE A 113 2.86 -4.30 6.24
CA ILE A 113 4.00 -4.99 5.64
C ILE A 113 5.16 -5.23 6.65
N VAL A 114 5.21 -4.46 7.73
CA VAL A 114 6.17 -4.60 8.83
C VAL A 114 5.55 -5.21 10.10
N ILE A 115 4.28 -5.64 10.06
CA ILE A 115 3.56 -6.23 11.19
C ILE A 115 3.24 -7.71 10.92
N VAL A 116 2.52 -7.98 9.82
CA VAL A 116 1.95 -9.30 9.50
C VAL A 116 3.00 -10.42 9.39
N PRO A 117 4.25 -10.16 8.92
CA PRO A 117 5.32 -11.16 8.94
C PRO A 117 5.65 -11.66 10.35
N HIS A 118 5.61 -10.78 11.37
CA HIS A 118 5.91 -11.14 12.75
C HIS A 118 4.83 -11.98 13.42
N LEU A 119 3.62 -12.00 12.85
CA LEU A 119 2.53 -12.87 13.23
C LEU A 119 2.65 -14.27 12.61
N GLY A 120 3.60 -14.49 11.70
CA GLY A 120 3.74 -15.75 10.96
C GLY A 120 2.71 -15.95 9.83
N LEU A 121 1.91 -14.95 9.50
CA LEU A 121 0.82 -15.05 8.52
C LEU A 121 1.28 -14.85 7.07
N THR A 122 2.49 -14.38 6.85
CA THR A 122 3.10 -14.18 5.53
C THR A 122 4.62 -14.28 5.58
N LYS A 123 5.23 -14.56 4.42
CA LYS A 123 6.68 -14.47 4.22
C LYS A 123 7.09 -13.16 3.53
N LEU A 124 6.12 -12.31 3.17
CA LEU A 124 6.40 -11.00 2.59
C LEU A 124 7.21 -10.15 3.56
N SER A 125 8.11 -9.34 3.01
CA SER A 125 8.93 -8.41 3.79
C SER A 125 8.87 -7.02 3.16
N TYR A 126 9.02 -5.99 3.97
CA TYR A 126 9.22 -4.62 3.45
C TYR A 126 10.46 -4.52 2.56
N GLU A 127 11.42 -5.45 2.68
CA GLU A 127 12.62 -5.53 1.85
C GLU A 127 12.34 -6.03 0.42
N ASP A 128 11.14 -6.52 0.14
CA ASP A 128 10.68 -6.91 -1.21
C ASP A 128 10.28 -5.68 -2.05
N PHE A 129 10.34 -4.49 -1.46
CA PHE A 129 9.96 -3.23 -2.08
C PHE A 129 11.14 -2.28 -2.22
N ALA A 130 11.09 -1.46 -3.27
CA ALA A 130 11.91 -0.25 -3.43
C ALA A 130 11.03 0.95 -3.03
N PRO A 131 11.22 1.54 -1.83
CA PRO A 131 10.43 2.69 -1.39
C PRO A 131 10.67 3.90 -2.27
N ILE A 132 9.62 4.67 -2.54
CA ILE A 132 9.66 5.91 -3.33
C ILE A 132 9.48 7.10 -2.40
N ALA A 133 8.41 7.14 -1.64
CA ALA A 133 8.13 8.20 -0.68
C ALA A 133 7.06 7.78 0.34
N LEU A 134 7.20 8.24 1.59
CA LEU A 134 6.09 8.30 2.54
C LEU A 134 5.20 9.48 2.17
N LEU A 135 3.88 9.29 2.28
CA LEU A 135 2.89 10.34 1.95
C LEU A 135 2.00 10.70 3.14
N ASN A 136 1.86 9.81 4.12
CA ASN A 136 0.88 9.98 5.18
C ASN A 136 1.28 9.21 6.45
N THR A 137 0.89 9.77 7.61
CA THR A 137 0.94 9.08 8.91
C THR A 137 -0.31 9.43 9.70
N ASP A 138 -1.10 8.43 10.10
CA ASP A 138 -2.33 8.61 10.87
C ASP A 138 -2.30 7.80 12.16
N PRO A 139 -2.58 8.39 13.33
CA PRO A 139 -2.69 7.65 14.57
C PRO A 139 -3.97 6.79 14.61
N ALA A 140 -4.00 5.81 15.50
CA ALA A 140 -5.23 5.12 15.84
C ALA A 140 -6.18 6.03 16.62
N ALA A 141 -7.49 5.88 16.40
CA ALA A 141 -8.52 6.53 17.16
C ALA A 141 -9.56 5.52 17.66
N ILE A 142 -10.02 5.67 18.90
CA ILE A 142 -11.15 4.91 19.43
C ILE A 142 -12.41 5.69 19.16
N THR A 143 -13.31 5.10 18.38
CA THR A 143 -14.54 5.73 17.91
C THR A 143 -15.74 4.85 18.21
N VAL A 144 -16.83 5.48 18.68
CA VAL A 144 -18.11 4.83 19.00
C VAL A 144 -19.25 5.55 18.27
N ARG A 145 -20.46 4.98 18.29
CA ARG A 145 -21.65 5.70 17.81
C ARG A 145 -21.93 6.93 18.70
N ALA A 146 -22.47 7.98 18.10
CA ALA A 146 -22.77 9.21 18.85
C ALA A 146 -23.80 9.00 19.97
N GLU A 147 -24.76 8.07 19.77
CA GLU A 147 -25.78 7.66 20.72
C GLU A 147 -25.29 6.67 21.78
N ALA A 148 -24.08 6.11 21.63
CA ALA A 148 -23.51 5.21 22.62
C ALA A 148 -23.45 5.89 24.02
N PRO A 149 -23.56 5.11 25.11
CA PRO A 149 -23.62 5.67 26.46
C PRO A 149 -22.33 6.41 26.85
N TRP A 150 -21.21 6.08 26.20
CA TRP A 150 -19.90 6.64 26.52
C TRP A 150 -19.68 8.00 25.84
N LYS A 151 -19.43 9.04 26.64
CA LYS A 151 -19.10 10.39 26.19
C LYS A 151 -17.60 10.64 26.17
N THR A 152 -16.84 9.89 26.99
CA THR A 152 -15.40 10.01 27.17
C THR A 152 -14.73 8.65 27.05
N ILE A 153 -13.40 8.65 26.80
CA ILE A 153 -12.61 7.42 26.81
C ILE A 153 -12.59 6.79 28.22
N ASP A 154 -12.62 7.59 29.27
CA ASP A 154 -12.62 7.10 30.65
C ASP A 154 -13.89 6.30 30.97
N GLU A 155 -15.07 6.77 30.56
CA GLU A 155 -16.33 6.03 30.66
C GLU A 155 -16.30 4.73 29.88
N PHE A 156 -15.76 4.77 28.63
CA PHE A 156 -15.62 3.59 27.78
C PHE A 156 -14.71 2.54 28.42
N ILE A 157 -13.55 2.93 28.95
CA ILE A 157 -12.60 2.03 29.62
C ILE A 157 -13.21 1.47 30.92
N ALA A 158 -13.92 2.31 31.72
CA ALA A 158 -14.56 1.86 32.95
C ALA A 158 -15.65 0.80 32.69
N ASP A 159 -16.46 0.97 31.65
CA ASP A 159 -17.49 0.02 31.24
C ASP A 159 -16.86 -1.26 30.65
N SER A 160 -15.79 -1.11 29.84
CA SER A 160 -15.02 -2.24 29.31
C SER A 160 -14.47 -3.17 30.39
N ARG A 161 -14.00 -2.61 31.52
CA ARG A 161 -13.54 -3.40 32.66
C ARG A 161 -14.67 -4.23 33.29
N LYS A 162 -15.89 -3.65 33.39
CA LYS A 162 -17.06 -4.36 33.93
C LYS A 162 -17.50 -5.49 32.99
N LYS A 163 -17.51 -5.25 31.69
CA LYS A 163 -17.97 -6.18 30.65
C LYS A 163 -16.96 -7.25 30.27
N ASN A 164 -15.70 -7.07 30.61
CA ASN A 164 -14.61 -8.05 30.54
C ASN A 164 -14.61 -8.93 29.28
N GLY A 165 -14.52 -8.34 28.10
CA GLY A 165 -14.46 -9.04 26.83
C GLY A 165 -15.76 -9.13 26.03
N GLU A 166 -16.90 -8.74 26.60
CA GLU A 166 -18.18 -8.75 25.89
C GLU A 166 -18.29 -7.63 24.83
N MET A 167 -17.55 -6.52 25.02
CA MET A 167 -17.57 -5.40 24.08
C MET A 167 -16.84 -5.78 22.78
N LYS A 168 -17.50 -5.53 21.64
CA LYS A 168 -17.00 -5.83 20.30
C LYS A 168 -16.22 -4.66 19.75
N MET A 169 -14.93 -4.87 19.50
CA MET A 169 -14.02 -3.89 18.90
C MET A 169 -13.71 -4.26 17.44
N GLY A 170 -14.19 -3.47 16.50
CA GLY A 170 -13.91 -3.64 15.06
C GLY A 170 -12.51 -3.17 14.67
N ASN A 171 -11.89 -3.88 13.73
CA ASN A 171 -10.60 -3.53 13.14
C ASN A 171 -10.56 -3.92 11.65
N SER A 172 -9.47 -3.60 10.95
CA SER A 172 -9.32 -3.81 9.50
C SER A 172 -8.79 -5.21 9.11
N GLY A 173 -8.88 -6.17 10.01
CA GLY A 173 -8.41 -7.55 9.80
C GLY A 173 -7.49 -8.02 10.91
N SER A 174 -7.45 -9.34 11.10
CA SER A 174 -6.52 -9.95 12.06
C SER A 174 -5.07 -9.60 11.70
N GLY A 175 -4.30 -9.15 12.67
CA GLY A 175 -2.91 -8.71 12.46
C GLY A 175 -2.75 -7.34 11.82
N SER A 176 -3.82 -6.59 11.56
CA SER A 176 -3.71 -5.22 11.10
C SER A 176 -3.17 -4.29 12.19
N ILE A 177 -2.67 -3.11 11.79
CA ILE A 177 -2.27 -2.07 12.74
C ILE A 177 -3.40 -1.70 13.71
N TRP A 178 -4.65 -1.76 13.25
CA TRP A 178 -5.82 -1.48 14.09
C TRP A 178 -6.14 -2.61 15.07
N HIS A 179 -5.81 -3.86 14.73
CA HIS A 179 -5.81 -4.98 15.67
C HIS A 179 -4.73 -4.81 16.74
N LEU A 180 -3.53 -4.42 16.34
CA LEU A 180 -2.45 -4.09 17.29
C LEU A 180 -2.83 -2.93 18.21
N ALA A 181 -3.48 -1.89 17.66
CA ALA A 181 -3.87 -0.71 18.45
C ALA A 181 -4.82 -1.07 19.59
N HIS A 182 -5.88 -1.83 19.30
CA HIS A 182 -6.79 -2.21 20.37
C HIS A 182 -6.15 -3.21 21.36
N SER A 183 -5.32 -4.16 20.91
CA SER A 183 -4.59 -5.08 21.80
C SER A 183 -3.61 -4.35 22.72
N ALA A 184 -2.96 -3.29 22.21
CA ALA A 184 -2.12 -2.44 23.05
C ALA A 184 -2.96 -1.67 24.10
N ILE A 185 -4.16 -1.22 23.73
CA ILE A 185 -5.09 -0.59 24.69
C ILE A 185 -5.54 -1.60 25.74
N GLU A 186 -5.90 -2.83 25.37
CA GLU A 186 -6.22 -3.91 26.30
C GLU A 186 -5.13 -4.09 27.34
N ALA A 187 -3.88 -4.25 26.88
CA ALA A 187 -2.73 -4.48 27.74
C ALA A 187 -2.45 -3.29 28.68
N LYS A 188 -2.53 -2.06 28.19
CA LYS A 188 -2.21 -0.85 28.96
C LYS A 188 -3.33 -0.36 29.87
N ALA A 189 -4.59 -0.52 29.45
CA ALA A 189 -5.75 -0.09 30.24
C ALA A 189 -6.29 -1.19 31.16
N GLY A 190 -5.80 -2.44 31.06
CA GLY A 190 -6.27 -3.58 31.83
C GLY A 190 -7.74 -3.93 31.52
N VAL A 191 -8.07 -3.96 30.22
CA VAL A 191 -9.40 -4.30 29.71
C VAL A 191 -9.30 -5.43 28.70
N LYS A 192 -10.44 -6.02 28.29
CA LYS A 192 -10.54 -6.98 27.21
C LYS A 192 -11.70 -6.64 26.28
N TYR A 193 -11.54 -6.97 25.00
CA TYR A 193 -12.53 -6.81 23.95
C TYR A 193 -12.68 -8.10 23.14
N THR A 194 -13.86 -8.31 22.55
CA THR A 194 -14.01 -9.27 21.47
C THR A 194 -13.58 -8.58 20.17
N ALA A 195 -12.45 -8.97 19.61
CA ALA A 195 -11.95 -8.48 18.33
C ALA A 195 -12.83 -8.95 17.18
N VAL A 196 -13.33 -8.04 16.35
CA VAL A 196 -14.14 -8.34 15.16
C VAL A 196 -13.38 -7.87 13.91
N PRO A 197 -12.72 -8.78 13.19
CA PRO A 197 -11.95 -8.43 12.00
C PRO A 197 -12.87 -8.21 10.79
N PHE A 198 -12.58 -7.17 10.01
CA PHE A 198 -13.25 -6.84 8.74
C PHE A 198 -12.24 -6.84 7.59
N GLY A 199 -12.71 -6.88 6.36
CA GLY A 199 -11.87 -6.80 5.15
C GLY A 199 -11.30 -5.40 4.87
N GLY A 200 -11.19 -4.54 5.90
CA GLY A 200 -10.69 -3.17 5.84
C GLY A 200 -11.39 -2.26 6.85
N ALA A 201 -10.90 -1.03 7.01
CA ALA A 201 -11.49 -0.07 7.96
C ALA A 201 -12.90 0.39 7.55
N ALA A 202 -13.14 0.64 6.26
CA ALA A 202 -14.46 1.11 5.79
C ALA A 202 -15.61 0.16 6.16
N PRO A 203 -15.55 -1.17 5.92
CA PRO A 203 -16.61 -2.08 6.38
C PRO A 203 -16.73 -2.16 7.91
N ALA A 204 -15.64 -1.98 8.68
CA ALA A 204 -15.73 -1.91 10.14
C ALA A 204 -16.51 -0.66 10.60
N VAL A 205 -16.29 0.48 9.96
CA VAL A 205 -17.04 1.73 10.24
C VAL A 205 -18.53 1.58 9.88
N VAL A 206 -18.85 0.90 8.77
CA VAL A 206 -20.24 0.59 8.40
C VAL A 206 -20.89 -0.29 9.47
N ALA A 207 -20.20 -1.32 9.96
CA ALA A 207 -20.69 -2.18 11.03
C ALA A 207 -20.92 -1.43 12.35
N LEU A 208 -20.05 -0.45 12.67
CA LEU A 208 -20.24 0.43 13.83
C LEU A 208 -21.50 1.30 13.67
N LEU A 209 -21.67 1.94 12.51
CA LEU A 209 -22.87 2.74 12.21
C LEU A 209 -24.16 1.92 12.30
N GLY A 210 -24.11 0.65 11.87
CA GLY A 210 -25.23 -0.29 11.96
C GLY A 210 -25.46 -0.86 13.37
N GLY A 211 -24.62 -0.56 14.36
CA GLY A 211 -24.75 -1.09 15.74
C GLY A 211 -24.37 -2.56 15.90
N HIS A 212 -23.66 -3.15 14.93
CA HIS A 212 -23.22 -4.55 14.99
C HIS A 212 -22.00 -4.76 15.88
N ILE A 213 -21.27 -3.68 16.14
CA ILE A 213 -20.10 -3.60 17.05
C ILE A 213 -20.23 -2.35 17.92
N ASP A 214 -19.49 -2.34 19.05
CA ASP A 214 -19.56 -1.26 20.05
C ASP A 214 -18.62 -0.11 19.74
N ALA A 215 -17.43 -0.43 19.23
CA ALA A 215 -16.40 0.55 18.89
C ALA A 215 -15.53 0.09 17.73
N VAL A 216 -14.76 1.01 17.15
CA VAL A 216 -13.66 0.70 16.21
C VAL A 216 -12.37 1.32 16.69
N ALA A 217 -11.26 0.64 16.43
CA ALA A 217 -9.91 1.22 16.46
C ALA A 217 -9.46 1.39 15.01
N VAL A 218 -9.55 2.60 14.46
CA VAL A 218 -9.15 2.96 13.08
C VAL A 218 -8.60 4.38 13.06
N SER A 219 -8.06 4.85 11.91
CA SER A 219 -7.59 6.24 11.84
C SER A 219 -8.75 7.25 11.86
N PRO A 220 -8.50 8.49 12.31
CA PRO A 220 -9.45 9.60 12.18
C PRO A 220 -9.98 9.77 10.76
N ALA A 221 -9.13 9.58 9.74
CA ALA A 221 -9.51 9.70 8.33
C ALA A 221 -10.67 8.79 7.92
N GLU A 222 -10.80 7.62 8.56
CA GLU A 222 -11.84 6.63 8.26
C GLU A 222 -13.22 7.03 8.83
N VAL A 223 -13.24 7.87 9.87
CA VAL A 223 -14.43 8.23 10.63
C VAL A 223 -14.76 9.72 10.59
N ALA A 224 -13.86 10.59 10.13
CA ALA A 224 -13.97 12.05 10.19
C ALA A 224 -15.31 12.56 9.65
N ALA A 225 -15.74 12.12 8.46
CA ALA A 225 -16.99 12.53 7.84
C ALA A 225 -18.23 12.16 8.72
N GLN A 226 -18.19 11.00 9.37
CA GLN A 226 -19.29 10.53 10.22
C GLN A 226 -19.29 11.23 11.59
N VAL A 227 -18.11 11.58 12.10
CA VAL A 227 -17.96 12.39 13.32
C VAL A 227 -18.46 13.81 13.07
N GLN A 228 -18.09 14.44 11.97
CA GLN A 228 -18.58 15.76 11.55
C GLN A 228 -20.09 15.77 11.32
N ALA A 229 -20.65 14.68 10.81
CA ALA A 229 -22.10 14.50 10.63
C ALA A 229 -22.83 14.17 11.94
N GLY A 230 -22.14 14.10 13.09
CA GLY A 230 -22.73 13.79 14.39
C GLY A 230 -23.23 12.35 14.56
N LYS A 231 -22.86 11.43 13.66
CA LYS A 231 -23.25 10.01 13.73
C LYS A 231 -22.30 9.16 14.57
N LEU A 232 -21.04 9.54 14.61
CA LEU A 232 -19.99 8.90 15.40
C LEU A 232 -19.36 9.89 16.37
N ARG A 233 -18.70 9.37 17.41
CA ARG A 233 -17.92 10.14 18.38
C ARG A 233 -16.55 9.51 18.53
N MET A 234 -15.51 10.30 18.28
CA MET A 234 -14.13 9.94 18.58
C MET A 234 -13.85 10.20 20.04
N LEU A 235 -13.46 9.19 20.82
CA LEU A 235 -13.25 9.29 22.26
C LEU A 235 -11.81 9.65 22.61
N ALA A 236 -10.83 9.13 21.89
CA ALA A 236 -9.42 9.44 22.07
C ALA A 236 -8.59 9.03 20.85
N VAL A 237 -7.38 9.59 20.73
CA VAL A 237 -6.39 9.24 19.70
C VAL A 237 -5.10 8.69 20.32
N ALA A 238 -4.46 7.72 19.68
CA ALA A 238 -3.18 7.15 20.08
C ALA A 238 -2.02 7.97 19.47
N ALA A 239 -1.95 9.24 19.80
CA ALA A 239 -0.96 10.19 19.31
C ALA A 239 -0.26 10.91 20.46
N ASP A 240 0.91 11.51 20.18
CA ASP A 240 1.64 12.30 21.16
C ASP A 240 0.98 13.67 21.45
N LYS A 241 0.21 14.17 20.46
CA LYS A 241 -0.51 15.44 20.52
C LYS A 241 -1.91 15.26 19.95
N ARG A 242 -2.86 16.14 20.37
CA ARG A 242 -4.19 16.21 19.78
C ARG A 242 -4.11 16.54 18.29
N LEU A 243 -5.08 16.05 17.54
CA LEU A 243 -5.12 16.24 16.09
C LEU A 243 -5.77 17.58 15.74
N ARG A 244 -5.19 18.25 14.76
CA ARG A 244 -5.79 19.44 14.16
C ARG A 244 -7.19 19.12 13.63
N GLY A 245 -8.16 19.96 13.94
CA GLY A 245 -9.57 19.77 13.59
C GLY A 245 -10.34 18.83 14.53
N PHE A 246 -9.64 18.22 15.51
CA PHE A 246 -10.22 17.43 16.60
C PHE A 246 -9.62 17.83 17.96
N ASP A 247 -9.42 19.12 18.17
CA ASP A 247 -8.74 19.69 19.35
C ASP A 247 -9.43 19.32 20.67
N GLN A 248 -10.74 19.00 20.63
CA GLN A 248 -11.51 18.54 21.80
C GLN A 248 -11.27 17.06 22.12
N VAL A 249 -10.71 16.26 21.19
CA VAL A 249 -10.46 14.82 21.39
C VAL A 249 -9.11 14.66 22.09
N PRO A 250 -9.07 14.08 23.30
CA PRO A 250 -7.83 13.89 24.03
C PRO A 250 -6.96 12.81 23.38
N THR A 251 -5.66 12.85 23.66
CA THR A 251 -4.81 11.69 23.41
C THR A 251 -5.01 10.63 24.51
N LEU A 252 -4.69 9.37 24.21
CA LEU A 252 -4.68 8.30 25.20
C LEU A 252 -3.68 8.60 26.33
N ARG A 253 -2.54 9.23 26.01
CA ARG A 253 -1.54 9.67 27.00
C ARG A 253 -2.07 10.69 27.99
N GLU A 254 -2.86 11.66 27.54
CA GLU A 254 -3.52 12.63 28.43
C GLU A 254 -4.50 11.95 29.43
N ARG A 255 -4.90 10.71 29.15
CA ARG A 255 -5.78 9.89 30.00
C ARG A 255 -5.05 8.73 30.68
N GLY A 256 -3.73 8.81 30.79
CA GLY A 256 -2.91 7.82 31.51
C GLY A 256 -2.69 6.51 30.79
N ILE A 257 -3.08 6.39 29.52
CA ILE A 257 -2.85 5.22 28.67
C ILE A 257 -1.69 5.55 27.73
N ASP A 258 -0.47 5.16 28.11
CA ASP A 258 0.76 5.48 27.37
C ASP A 258 0.88 4.64 26.11
N ILE A 259 0.20 5.08 25.07
CA ILE A 259 0.21 4.50 23.71
C ILE A 259 0.30 5.64 22.69
N SER A 260 1.28 5.48 21.77
CA SER A 260 1.37 6.21 20.51
C SER A 260 1.52 5.19 19.40
N LEU A 261 0.53 5.07 18.53
CA LEU A 261 0.43 4.04 17.52
C LEU A 261 -0.25 4.59 16.28
N ALA A 262 0.46 4.55 15.15
CA ALA A 262 0.03 5.14 13.90
C ALA A 262 0.24 4.17 12.73
N THR A 263 -0.69 4.18 11.78
CA THR A 263 -0.40 3.67 10.44
C THR A 263 0.34 4.73 9.63
N TRP A 264 1.02 4.27 8.61
CA TRP A 264 1.61 5.13 7.60
C TRP A 264 1.31 4.57 6.21
N ARG A 265 1.34 5.44 5.20
CA ARG A 265 1.14 5.05 3.79
C ARG A 265 2.17 5.73 2.93
N GLY A 266 2.76 4.97 2.02
CA GLY A 266 3.74 5.48 1.08
C GLY A 266 3.72 4.71 -0.23
N LEU A 267 4.34 5.29 -1.22
CA LEU A 267 4.53 4.66 -2.53
C LEU A 267 5.80 3.81 -2.52
N ALA A 268 5.70 2.63 -3.10
CA ALA A 268 6.84 1.76 -3.35
C ALA A 268 6.70 1.03 -4.69
N ALA A 269 7.83 0.74 -5.31
CA ALA A 269 7.94 -0.09 -6.51
C ALA A 269 8.40 -1.50 -6.14
N PRO A 270 8.36 -2.49 -7.07
CA PRO A 270 9.00 -3.79 -6.90
C PRO A 270 10.50 -3.64 -6.63
N LYS A 271 11.05 -4.55 -5.82
CA LYS A 271 12.49 -4.63 -5.59
C LYS A 271 13.25 -4.73 -6.92
N GLY A 272 14.35 -4.00 -7.05
CA GLY A 272 15.17 -3.96 -8.27
C GLY A 272 14.76 -2.88 -9.28
N THR A 273 13.72 -2.08 -9.01
CA THR A 273 13.43 -0.89 -9.82
C THR A 273 14.62 0.07 -9.77
N SER A 274 15.00 0.63 -10.93
CA SER A 274 16.21 1.43 -11.06
C SER A 274 16.17 2.71 -10.21
N PRO A 275 17.32 3.17 -9.70
CA PRO A 275 17.39 4.41 -8.92
C PRO A 275 16.87 5.64 -9.67
N GLU A 276 17.03 5.68 -11.00
CA GLU A 276 16.52 6.78 -11.83
C GLU A 276 14.99 6.85 -11.81
N ILE A 277 14.32 5.69 -11.96
CA ILE A 277 12.86 5.61 -11.89
C ILE A 277 12.37 5.98 -10.47
N ILE A 278 13.04 5.46 -9.42
CA ILE A 278 12.70 5.80 -8.02
C ILE A 278 12.87 7.30 -7.78
N GLY A 279 13.96 7.90 -8.25
CA GLY A 279 14.19 9.35 -8.12
C GLY A 279 13.14 10.18 -8.85
N MET A 280 12.79 9.83 -10.09
CA MET A 280 11.75 10.50 -10.86
C MET A 280 10.38 10.43 -10.17
N LEU A 281 9.98 9.24 -9.70
CA LEU A 281 8.72 9.04 -8.98
C LEU A 281 8.72 9.74 -7.61
N GLY A 282 9.86 9.81 -6.93
CA GLY A 282 10.06 10.57 -5.70
C GLY A 282 9.88 12.08 -5.89
N ASP A 283 10.42 12.63 -6.98
CA ASP A 283 10.21 14.04 -7.35
C ASP A 283 8.74 14.35 -7.66
N VAL A 284 8.05 13.43 -8.35
CA VAL A 284 6.60 13.54 -8.59
C VAL A 284 5.84 13.52 -7.26
N ALA A 285 6.17 12.60 -6.35
CA ALA A 285 5.53 12.49 -5.05
C ALA A 285 5.73 13.77 -4.21
N ARG A 286 6.95 14.29 -4.18
CA ARG A 286 7.29 15.54 -3.47
C ARG A 286 6.48 16.74 -3.98
N LYS A 287 6.30 16.86 -5.28
CA LYS A 287 5.49 17.93 -5.89
C LYS A 287 4.00 17.71 -5.67
N ALA A 288 3.52 16.46 -5.80
CA ALA A 288 2.10 16.13 -5.68
C ALA A 288 1.55 16.42 -4.28
N VAL A 289 2.31 16.19 -3.19
CA VAL A 289 1.85 16.50 -1.83
C VAL A 289 1.66 18.00 -1.57
N GLU A 290 2.25 18.86 -2.40
CA GLU A 290 2.10 20.31 -2.32
C GLU A 290 0.87 20.82 -3.09
N GLU A 291 0.26 20.00 -3.93
CA GLU A 291 -0.90 20.40 -4.73
C GLU A 291 -2.16 20.63 -3.87
N PRO A 292 -2.95 21.66 -4.18
CA PRO A 292 -4.18 21.96 -3.43
C PRO A 292 -5.15 20.77 -3.35
N VAL A 293 -5.30 20.01 -4.44
CA VAL A 293 -6.26 18.90 -4.53
C VAL A 293 -6.00 17.81 -3.49
N ILE A 294 -4.74 17.48 -3.19
CA ILE A 294 -4.43 16.47 -2.17
C ILE A 294 -4.57 17.07 -0.77
N LYS A 295 -4.13 18.33 -0.58
CA LYS A 295 -4.27 19.04 0.70
C LYS A 295 -5.72 19.19 1.13
N GLU A 296 -6.61 19.61 0.23
CA GLU A 296 -8.05 19.73 0.49
C GLU A 296 -8.68 18.40 0.91
N VAL A 297 -8.32 17.30 0.25
CA VAL A 297 -8.83 15.97 0.58
C VAL A 297 -8.31 15.52 1.96
N THR A 298 -7.02 15.70 2.21
CA THR A 298 -6.39 15.25 3.46
C THR A 298 -6.82 16.12 4.65
N ASP A 299 -6.95 17.43 4.48
CA ASP A 299 -7.46 18.33 5.53
C ASP A 299 -8.90 17.99 5.89
N ARG A 300 -9.77 17.78 4.89
CA ARG A 300 -11.19 17.43 5.13
C ARG A 300 -11.33 16.12 5.91
N LEU A 301 -10.42 15.15 5.70
CA LEU A 301 -10.44 13.86 6.37
C LEU A 301 -9.54 13.82 7.61
N SER A 302 -8.87 14.93 7.94
CA SER A 302 -7.88 15.00 9.02
C SER A 302 -6.79 13.94 8.90
N MET A 303 -6.35 13.68 7.67
CA MET A 303 -5.20 12.81 7.37
C MET A 303 -3.90 13.57 7.63
N GLY A 304 -2.96 12.92 8.28
CA GLY A 304 -1.62 13.45 8.51
C GLY A 304 -0.78 13.44 7.22
N LEU A 305 -1.08 14.35 6.27
CA LEU A 305 -0.28 14.48 5.05
C LEU A 305 1.15 14.90 5.37
N GLY A 306 2.12 14.23 4.75
CA GLY A 306 3.54 14.54 4.90
C GLY A 306 4.34 13.90 3.79
N TYR A 307 5.59 14.33 3.64
CA TYR A 307 6.52 13.77 2.68
C TYR A 307 7.83 13.39 3.38
N VAL A 308 8.25 12.14 3.16
CA VAL A 308 9.60 11.67 3.46
C VAL A 308 10.11 10.96 2.22
N ASP A 309 11.33 11.23 1.83
CA ASP A 309 11.96 10.64 0.65
C ASP A 309 12.20 9.12 0.78
N ALA A 310 12.70 8.50 -0.28
CA ALA A 310 12.92 7.06 -0.35
C ALA A 310 13.85 6.53 0.76
N GLU A 311 14.91 7.27 1.09
CA GLU A 311 15.88 6.88 2.12
C GLU A 311 15.26 6.95 3.51
N GLY A 312 14.67 8.08 3.85
CA GLY A 312 13.97 8.28 5.12
C GLY A 312 12.82 7.31 5.30
N PHE A 313 12.06 7.02 4.24
CA PHE A 313 10.97 6.05 4.28
C PHE A 313 11.49 4.61 4.50
N ARG A 314 12.60 4.23 3.85
CA ARG A 314 13.28 2.94 4.11
C ARG A 314 13.73 2.83 5.57
N ALA A 315 14.37 3.87 6.09
CA ALA A 315 14.82 3.91 7.47
C ALA A 315 13.65 3.79 8.45
N MET A 316 12.52 4.45 8.16
CA MET A 316 11.29 4.34 8.95
C MET A 316 10.73 2.92 8.94
N MET A 317 10.58 2.29 7.76
CA MET A 317 10.09 0.91 7.67
C MET A 317 10.95 -0.06 8.47
N LYS A 318 12.29 0.10 8.41
CA LYS A 318 13.22 -0.72 9.18
C LYS A 318 13.01 -0.56 10.68
N ARG A 319 12.97 0.67 11.18
CA ARG A 319 12.74 0.99 12.59
C ARG A 319 11.40 0.43 13.08
N ASP A 320 10.34 0.63 12.28
CA ASP A 320 9.00 0.19 12.64
C ASP A 320 8.88 -1.34 12.60
N ASN A 321 9.57 -2.02 11.66
CA ASN A 321 9.68 -3.47 11.64
C ASN A 321 10.24 -4.02 12.97
N ASP A 322 11.29 -3.40 13.52
CA ASP A 322 11.89 -3.81 14.79
C ASP A 322 10.96 -3.49 15.96
N THR A 323 10.30 -2.33 15.95
CA THR A 323 9.33 -1.90 16.97
C THR A 323 8.11 -2.83 17.01
N TYR A 324 7.50 -3.11 15.86
CA TYR A 324 6.32 -3.97 15.81
C TYR A 324 6.63 -5.44 16.08
N ARG A 325 7.83 -5.92 15.74
CA ARG A 325 8.31 -7.24 16.18
C ARG A 325 8.26 -7.36 17.71
N ALA A 326 8.84 -6.39 18.41
CA ALA A 326 8.86 -6.36 19.86
C ALA A 326 7.44 -6.26 20.45
N LEU A 327 6.58 -5.42 19.87
CA LEU A 327 5.19 -5.24 20.30
C LEU A 327 4.36 -6.52 20.12
N VAL A 328 4.46 -7.20 18.99
CA VAL A 328 3.77 -8.47 18.72
C VAL A 328 4.18 -9.53 19.73
N GLN A 329 5.49 -9.63 20.05
CA GLN A 329 6.00 -10.54 21.07
C GLN A 329 5.46 -10.20 22.47
N GLN A 330 5.49 -8.91 22.86
CA GLN A 330 5.00 -8.44 24.14
C GLN A 330 3.51 -8.72 24.34
N LEU A 331 2.72 -8.56 23.28
CA LEU A 331 1.27 -8.80 23.29
C LEU A 331 0.90 -10.29 23.17
N GLY A 332 1.89 -11.17 22.96
CA GLY A 332 1.67 -12.61 22.79
C GLY A 332 0.84 -12.96 21.53
N LEU A 333 0.79 -12.06 20.56
CA LEU A 333 0.04 -12.26 19.32
C LEU A 333 0.83 -13.20 18.41
N LYS A 334 0.27 -14.38 18.15
CA LYS A 334 0.77 -15.32 17.14
C LYS A 334 -0.37 -15.59 16.16
N GLY A 335 -0.05 -15.71 14.86
CA GLY A 335 -0.99 -16.11 13.82
C GLY A 335 -1.29 -17.60 13.87
#